data_b600bd97f3ac0ae3ddd01ea5fca357d5
#
_entry.id   b600bd97f3ac0ae3ddd01ea5fca357d5
#
_cell.length_a   1.000
_cell.length_b   1.000
_cell.length_c   1.000
_cell.angle_alpha   90.00
_cell.angle_beta   90.00
_cell.angle_gamma   90.00
#
_symmetry.space_group_name_H-M   'P 1'
#
loop_
_entity.id
_entity.type
_entity.pdbx_description
1 polymer ?
#
loop_
_entity_poly.entity_id
_entity_poly.type
_entity_poly.pdbx_seq_one_letter_code
_entity_poly.pdbx_strand_id
1 'polypeptide(L)'
;MDSAPPVPPSLPSSSPWLPFESRRRARDEKREAVLRAAVQLFLEQGYHRVTLNEVAERLNITKPALYNYFRGKDEILFECWSMGAELVDSVITEINAGGGSGLAKLRKLVHAYAALMATDFGASLVRFDLRDLTERNAAVARAAKKRIDATFRRYIAAGTADGSIRPCDPKLAAFAIAGALNWIGHWYRRDGELSPSEIADEFTVRLTEGLATESRQQMTKKTPRAPQRRNSGRKAAGKKRTGGGTR
;
A
#
# COMPACT_ATOMS: atom_id res chain seq x y z
N MET A 1 58.22 56.25 -5.90
CA MET A 1 58.33 54.75 -5.70
C MET A 1 57.14 54.30 -4.93
N ASP A 2 56.13 53.88 -5.65
CA ASP A 2 54.81 53.51 -5.09
C ASP A 2 54.82 51.98 -4.93
N SER A 3 54.89 51.51 -3.68
CA SER A 3 54.89 50.09 -3.40
C SER A 3 53.42 49.63 -3.29
N ALA A 4 53.02 48.78 -4.26
CA ALA A 4 51.71 48.13 -4.20
C ALA A 4 51.56 47.29 -2.93
N PRO A 5 50.39 47.25 -2.30
CA PRO A 5 50.15 46.45 -1.08
C PRO A 5 50.28 44.94 -1.40
N PRO A 6 50.77 44.13 -0.43
CA PRO A 6 50.88 42.68 -0.64
C PRO A 6 49.53 42.03 -0.92
N VAL A 7 49.46 41.22 -1.95
CA VAL A 7 48.31 40.40 -2.32
C VAL A 7 48.07 39.41 -1.15
N PRO A 8 46.86 39.34 -0.58
CA PRO A 8 46.57 38.38 0.46
C PRO A 8 46.70 36.94 -0.07
N PRO A 9 47.18 35.99 0.75
CA PRO A 9 47.32 34.61 0.32
C PRO A 9 45.97 34.05 -0.15
N SER A 10 45.95 33.49 -1.36
CA SER A 10 44.80 32.80 -1.91
C SER A 10 44.40 31.66 -0.97
N LEU A 11 43.16 31.68 -0.47
CA LEU A 11 42.59 30.59 0.30
C LEU A 11 42.68 29.26 -0.52
N PRO A 12 43.02 28.15 0.12
CA PRO A 12 43.07 26.87 -0.59
C PRO A 12 41.70 26.60 -1.23
N SER A 13 41.69 26.23 -2.51
CA SER A 13 40.51 26.04 -3.35
C SER A 13 39.60 24.85 -2.92
N SER A 14 39.93 24.15 -1.86
CA SER A 14 39.14 23.09 -1.24
C SER A 14 39.04 23.31 0.28
N SER A 15 37.93 23.88 0.71
CA SER A 15 37.59 23.88 2.14
C SER A 15 37.45 22.43 2.62
N PRO A 16 38.11 22.02 3.73
CA PRO A 16 37.89 20.68 4.31
C PRO A 16 36.47 20.51 4.88
N TRP A 17 35.70 21.58 4.88
CA TRP A 17 34.33 21.59 5.39
C TRP A 17 33.36 21.41 4.22
N LEU A 18 32.58 20.32 4.24
CA LEU A 18 31.46 20.12 3.31
C LEU A 18 30.43 21.26 3.47
N PRO A 19 29.83 21.73 2.36
CA PRO A 19 28.73 22.69 2.40
C PRO A 19 27.62 22.23 3.35
N PHE A 20 26.93 23.18 3.97
CA PHE A 20 25.85 22.89 4.95
C PHE A 20 24.82 21.90 4.40
N GLU A 21 24.37 22.10 3.16
CA GLU A 21 23.43 21.22 2.48
C GLU A 21 23.93 19.77 2.32
N SER A 22 25.22 19.59 1.98
CA SER A 22 25.84 18.27 1.88
C SER A 22 25.93 17.56 3.23
N ARG A 23 26.24 18.31 4.30
CA ARG A 23 26.26 17.77 5.67
C ARG A 23 24.86 17.37 6.14
N ARG A 24 23.85 18.19 5.85
CA ARG A 24 22.46 17.90 6.16
C ARG A 24 21.99 16.65 5.44
N ARG A 25 22.20 16.56 4.12
CA ARG A 25 21.86 15.38 3.32
C ARG A 25 22.53 14.11 3.85
N ALA A 26 23.82 14.14 4.12
CA ALA A 26 24.55 13.00 4.69
C ALA A 26 24.03 12.60 6.08
N ARG A 27 23.53 13.54 6.88
CA ARG A 27 22.90 13.25 8.17
C ARG A 27 21.54 12.59 7.98
N ASP A 28 20.72 13.07 7.04
CA ASP A 28 19.38 12.52 6.74
C ASP A 28 19.49 11.09 6.18
N GLU A 29 20.46 10.83 5.28
CA GLU A 29 20.75 9.49 4.76
C GLU A 29 21.15 8.50 5.87
N LYS A 30 22.01 8.94 6.80
CA LYS A 30 22.40 8.11 7.95
C LYS A 30 21.22 7.84 8.89
N ARG A 31 20.37 8.87 9.12
CA ARG A 31 19.16 8.72 9.92
C ARG A 31 18.20 7.70 9.29
N GLU A 32 17.99 7.79 7.98
CA GLU A 32 17.17 6.83 7.23
C GLU A 32 17.75 5.40 7.30
N ALA A 33 19.08 5.24 7.19
CA ALA A 33 19.72 3.94 7.34
C ALA A 33 19.46 3.30 8.71
N VAL A 34 19.47 4.10 9.78
CA VAL A 34 19.09 3.62 11.13
C VAL A 34 17.65 3.16 11.16
N LEU A 35 16.71 3.94 10.59
CA LEU A 35 15.29 3.57 10.56
C LEU A 35 15.05 2.29 9.75
N ARG A 36 15.72 2.12 8.60
CA ARG A 36 15.64 0.89 7.79
C ARG A 36 16.13 -0.34 8.55
N ALA A 37 17.27 -0.26 9.22
CA ALA A 37 17.79 -1.37 10.03
C ALA A 37 16.89 -1.69 11.23
N ALA A 38 16.40 -0.65 11.91
CA ALA A 38 15.55 -0.82 13.08
C ALA A 38 14.18 -1.41 12.73
N VAL A 39 13.50 -0.91 11.67
CA VAL A 39 12.19 -1.43 11.28
C VAL A 39 12.28 -2.91 10.90
N GLN A 40 13.34 -3.33 10.21
CA GLN A 40 13.55 -4.74 9.88
C GLN A 40 13.69 -5.59 11.14
N LEU A 41 14.57 -5.21 12.07
CA LEU A 41 14.73 -5.92 13.33
C LEU A 41 13.43 -5.97 14.13
N PHE A 42 12.68 -4.86 14.21
CA PHE A 42 11.40 -4.83 14.92
C PHE A 42 10.36 -5.74 14.29
N LEU A 43 10.34 -5.85 12.95
CA LEU A 43 9.44 -6.75 12.23
C LEU A 43 9.87 -8.22 12.34
N GLU A 44 11.17 -8.52 12.35
CA GLU A 44 11.72 -9.87 12.45
C GLU A 44 11.58 -10.46 13.86
N GLN A 45 11.96 -9.70 14.88
CA GLN A 45 12.14 -10.19 16.25
C GLN A 45 11.09 -9.67 17.23
N GLY A 46 10.32 -8.65 16.83
CA GLY A 46 9.38 -7.93 17.69
C GLY A 46 10.03 -6.75 18.42
N TYR A 47 9.29 -5.65 18.51
CA TYR A 47 9.77 -4.40 19.08
C TYR A 47 10.40 -4.58 20.46
N HIS A 48 9.75 -5.28 21.40
CA HIS A 48 10.21 -5.38 22.78
C HIS A 48 11.55 -6.12 22.93
N ARG A 49 11.81 -7.10 22.07
CA ARG A 49 13.03 -7.93 22.14
C ARG A 49 14.28 -7.22 21.62
N VAL A 50 14.12 -6.38 20.59
CA VAL A 50 15.25 -5.70 19.95
C VAL A 50 15.82 -4.61 20.88
N THR A 51 17.13 -4.55 20.96
CA THR A 51 17.90 -3.52 21.70
C THR A 51 18.52 -2.52 20.73
N LEU A 52 18.86 -1.32 21.24
CA LEU A 52 19.62 -0.33 20.45
C LEU A 52 21.05 -0.80 20.12
N ASN A 53 21.60 -1.74 20.90
CA ASN A 53 22.89 -2.35 20.57
C ASN A 53 22.79 -3.17 19.28
N GLU A 54 21.78 -4.01 19.15
CA GLU A 54 21.55 -4.82 17.93
C GLU A 54 21.33 -3.96 16.68
N VAL A 55 20.63 -2.82 16.83
CA VAL A 55 20.50 -1.86 15.74
C VAL A 55 21.84 -1.25 15.35
N ALA A 56 22.66 -0.88 16.33
CA ALA A 56 23.99 -0.33 16.10
C ALA A 56 24.93 -1.36 15.45
N GLU A 57 24.91 -2.61 15.94
CA GLU A 57 25.68 -3.74 15.40
C GLU A 57 25.30 -4.04 13.95
N ARG A 58 24.01 -4.06 13.62
CA ARG A 58 23.51 -4.26 12.24
C ARG A 58 24.08 -3.23 11.28
N LEU A 59 24.38 -2.03 11.76
CA LEU A 59 24.92 -0.91 10.97
C LEU A 59 26.44 -0.74 11.09
N ASN A 60 27.14 -1.59 11.84
CA ASN A 60 28.56 -1.46 12.14
C ASN A 60 28.92 -0.08 12.73
N ILE A 61 28.06 0.45 13.61
CA ILE A 61 28.31 1.70 14.37
C ILE A 61 28.27 1.45 15.86
N THR A 62 28.77 2.40 16.63
CA THR A 62 28.69 2.34 18.09
C THR A 62 27.33 2.83 18.59
N LYS A 63 26.87 2.32 19.74
CA LYS A 63 25.62 2.80 20.38
C LYS A 63 25.63 4.31 20.64
N PRO A 64 26.73 4.95 21.10
CA PRO A 64 26.79 6.40 21.20
C PRO A 64 26.58 7.12 19.88
N ALA A 65 27.08 6.57 18.75
CA ALA A 65 26.85 7.16 17.43
C ALA A 65 25.37 7.15 17.04
N LEU A 66 24.60 6.12 17.46
CA LEU A 66 23.16 6.05 17.24
C LEU A 66 22.40 7.14 18.01
N TYR A 67 22.82 7.45 19.24
CA TYR A 67 22.22 8.52 20.03
C TYR A 67 22.41 9.93 19.45
N ASN A 68 23.33 10.13 18.49
CA ASN A 68 23.42 11.40 17.74
C ASN A 68 22.21 11.62 16.81
N TYR A 69 21.44 10.58 16.52
CA TYR A 69 20.30 10.61 15.60
C TYR A 69 18.96 10.43 16.31
N PHE A 70 18.91 9.61 17.37
CA PHE A 70 17.67 9.26 18.07
C PHE A 70 17.89 9.23 19.58
N ARG A 71 16.93 9.73 20.34
CA ARG A 71 16.99 9.79 21.82
C ARG A 71 16.73 8.43 22.46
N GLY A 72 16.00 7.55 21.75
CA GLY A 72 15.62 6.27 22.29
C GLY A 72 14.90 5.38 21.25
N LYS A 73 14.57 4.18 21.67
CA LYS A 73 13.93 3.15 20.84
C LYS A 73 12.50 3.52 20.46
N ASP A 74 11.78 4.21 21.34
CA ASP A 74 10.42 4.70 21.12
C ASP A 74 10.35 5.80 20.04
N GLU A 75 11.36 6.67 19.98
CA GLU A 75 11.49 7.66 18.91
C GLU A 75 11.72 6.96 17.57
N ILE A 76 12.58 5.96 17.50
CA ILE A 76 12.82 5.16 16.29
C ILE A 76 11.53 4.45 15.86
N LEU A 77 10.80 3.84 16.78
CA LEU A 77 9.53 3.18 16.49
C LEU A 77 8.52 4.14 15.85
N PHE A 78 8.37 5.32 16.47
CA PHE A 78 7.44 6.34 15.97
C PHE A 78 7.85 6.86 14.59
N GLU A 79 9.14 7.10 14.36
CA GLU A 79 9.65 7.55 13.07
C GLU A 79 9.45 6.50 11.97
N CYS A 80 9.72 5.21 12.26
CA CYS A 80 9.43 4.13 11.32
C CYS A 80 7.94 4.09 10.94
N TRP A 81 7.06 4.24 11.94
CA TRP A 81 5.63 4.32 11.73
C TRP A 81 5.25 5.56 10.91
N SER A 82 5.82 6.73 11.23
CA SER A 82 5.54 8.00 10.56
C SER A 82 5.93 7.97 9.10
N MET A 83 7.07 7.38 8.74
CA MET A 83 7.48 7.19 7.34
C MET A 83 6.45 6.43 6.53
N GLY A 84 5.88 5.35 7.08
CA GLY A 84 4.79 4.62 6.43
C GLY A 84 3.53 5.49 6.23
N ALA A 85 3.16 6.27 7.25
CA ALA A 85 1.99 7.15 7.19
C ALA A 85 2.17 8.31 6.18
N GLU A 86 3.36 8.91 6.11
CA GLU A 86 3.70 9.97 5.17
C GLU A 86 3.65 9.49 3.72
N LEU A 87 4.09 8.26 3.45
CA LEU A 87 3.96 7.65 2.11
C LEU A 87 2.49 7.51 1.70
N VAL A 88 1.59 7.12 2.61
CA VAL A 88 0.14 7.08 2.34
C VAL A 88 -0.41 8.48 2.08
N ASP A 89 -0.05 9.45 2.90
CA ASP A 89 -0.51 10.85 2.75
C ASP A 89 -0.03 11.47 1.42
N SER A 90 1.19 11.18 0.98
CA SER A 90 1.72 11.58 -0.34
C SER A 90 0.88 11.02 -1.49
N VAL A 91 0.62 9.71 -1.48
CA VAL A 91 -0.24 9.05 -2.47
C VAL A 91 -1.65 9.65 -2.50
N ILE A 92 -2.25 9.90 -1.34
CA ILE A 92 -3.57 10.53 -1.24
C ILE A 92 -3.55 11.93 -1.85
N THR A 93 -2.49 12.69 -1.63
CA THR A 93 -2.31 14.04 -2.16
C THR A 93 -2.24 14.01 -3.69
N GLU A 94 -1.44 13.11 -4.27
CA GLU A 94 -1.33 12.92 -5.72
C GLU A 94 -2.67 12.50 -6.36
N ILE A 95 -3.39 11.57 -5.73
CA ILE A 95 -4.71 11.13 -6.21
C ILE A 95 -5.72 12.28 -6.19
N ASN A 96 -5.69 13.13 -5.14
CA ASN A 96 -6.60 14.27 -5.03
C ASN A 96 -6.28 15.39 -6.06
N ALA A 97 -5.02 15.59 -6.40
CA ALA A 97 -4.61 16.52 -7.44
C ALA A 97 -5.03 16.06 -8.85
N GLY A 98 -5.20 14.74 -9.04
CA GLY A 98 -5.68 14.14 -10.29
C GLY A 98 -7.20 14.15 -10.40
N GLY A 99 -7.70 14.07 -11.64
CA GLY A 99 -9.12 13.88 -11.94
C GLY A 99 -9.56 12.41 -11.80
N GLY A 100 -10.82 12.16 -12.17
CA GLY A 100 -11.37 10.81 -12.28
C GLY A 100 -12.55 10.54 -11.35
N SER A 101 -13.28 9.45 -11.65
CA SER A 101 -14.41 8.98 -10.85
C SER A 101 -13.97 8.51 -9.47
N GLY A 102 -14.92 8.36 -8.54
CA GLY A 102 -14.67 7.79 -7.23
C GLY A 102 -14.04 6.40 -7.29
N LEU A 103 -14.47 5.55 -8.23
CA LEU A 103 -13.86 4.23 -8.45
C LEU A 103 -12.41 4.35 -8.95
N ALA A 104 -12.12 5.27 -9.86
CA ALA A 104 -10.76 5.47 -10.37
C ALA A 104 -9.81 5.91 -9.25
N LYS A 105 -10.25 6.83 -8.37
CA LYS A 105 -9.49 7.26 -7.19
C LYS A 105 -9.30 6.12 -6.19
N LEU A 106 -10.37 5.34 -5.95
CA LEU A 106 -10.30 4.17 -5.07
C LEU A 106 -9.29 3.13 -5.58
N ARG A 107 -9.31 2.81 -6.89
CA ARG A 107 -8.35 1.87 -7.51
C ARG A 107 -6.90 2.32 -7.32
N LYS A 108 -6.61 3.59 -7.56
CA LYS A 108 -5.27 4.15 -7.34
C LYS A 108 -4.84 4.03 -5.88
N LEU A 109 -5.74 4.33 -4.94
CA LEU A 109 -5.44 4.20 -3.51
C LEU A 109 -5.23 2.75 -3.10
N VAL A 110 -6.09 1.83 -3.52
CA VAL A 110 -5.96 0.38 -3.24
C VAL A 110 -4.62 -0.14 -3.76
N HIS A 111 -4.27 0.17 -5.01
CA HIS A 111 -3.01 -0.26 -5.61
C HIS A 111 -1.78 0.25 -4.84
N ALA A 112 -1.70 1.56 -4.63
CA ALA A 112 -0.57 2.16 -3.95
C ALA A 112 -0.47 1.70 -2.48
N TYR A 113 -1.61 1.56 -1.79
CA TYR A 113 -1.64 1.08 -0.41
C TYR A 113 -1.24 -0.40 -0.32
N ALA A 114 -1.67 -1.25 -1.26
CA ALA A 114 -1.25 -2.66 -1.32
C ALA A 114 0.26 -2.79 -1.52
N ALA A 115 0.82 -2.05 -2.50
CA ALA A 115 2.26 -2.02 -2.74
C ALA A 115 3.04 -1.53 -1.50
N LEU A 116 2.53 -0.50 -0.82
CA LEU A 116 3.14 0.02 0.40
C LEU A 116 3.11 -1.01 1.53
N MET A 117 1.98 -1.72 1.75
CA MET A 117 1.89 -2.76 2.79
C MET A 117 2.88 -3.90 2.59
N ALA A 118 3.37 -4.11 1.37
CA ALA A 118 4.45 -5.03 1.04
C ALA A 118 5.86 -4.44 1.25
N THR A 119 5.99 -3.36 2.02
CA THR A 119 7.27 -2.77 2.46
C THR A 119 7.40 -2.79 3.97
N ASP A 120 8.61 -2.65 4.49
CA ASP A 120 8.85 -2.64 5.94
C ASP A 120 8.13 -1.48 6.64
N PHE A 121 8.21 -0.26 6.07
CA PHE A 121 7.52 0.90 6.64
C PHE A 121 6.00 0.80 6.52
N GLY A 122 5.48 0.22 5.44
CA GLY A 122 4.06 -0.08 5.31
C GLY A 122 3.59 -1.11 6.33
N ALA A 123 4.32 -2.22 6.46
CA ALA A 123 4.03 -3.25 7.44
C ALA A 123 4.06 -2.71 8.88
N SER A 124 4.92 -1.73 9.18
CA SER A 124 4.98 -1.09 10.50
C SER A 124 3.66 -0.43 10.92
N LEU A 125 2.86 0.09 9.96
CA LEU A 125 1.57 0.73 10.24
C LEU A 125 0.56 -0.22 10.90
N VAL A 126 0.69 -1.53 10.64
CA VAL A 126 -0.27 -2.55 11.08
C VAL A 126 0.33 -3.53 12.10
N ARG A 127 1.65 -3.73 12.10
CA ARG A 127 2.31 -4.68 12.99
C ARG A 127 2.79 -4.08 14.30
N PHE A 128 3.02 -2.76 14.36
CA PHE A 128 3.44 -2.10 15.60
C PHE A 128 2.22 -1.75 16.44
N ASP A 129 2.32 -2.03 17.75
CA ASP A 129 1.27 -1.67 18.69
C ASP A 129 1.39 -0.17 19.05
N LEU A 130 0.29 0.56 18.95
CA LEU A 130 0.27 1.96 19.35
C LEU A 130 0.47 2.16 20.87
N ARG A 131 0.30 1.10 21.67
CA ARG A 131 0.58 1.12 23.11
C ARG A 131 2.08 1.20 23.42
N ASP A 132 2.93 0.87 22.45
CA ASP A 132 4.39 0.99 22.56
C ASP A 132 4.88 2.42 22.31
N LEU A 133 4.00 3.30 21.85
CA LEU A 133 4.28 4.72 21.65
C LEU A 133 3.92 5.54 22.88
N THR A 134 4.61 6.69 23.07
CA THR A 134 4.14 7.70 24.02
C THR A 134 2.72 8.13 23.69
N GLU A 135 1.93 8.58 24.67
CA GLU A 135 0.53 9.01 24.43
C GLU A 135 0.43 10.09 23.36
N ARG A 136 1.39 11.02 23.34
CA ARG A 136 1.47 12.04 22.28
C ARG A 136 1.61 11.43 20.87
N ASN A 137 2.55 10.50 20.72
CA ASN A 137 2.82 9.84 19.45
C ASN A 137 1.67 8.89 19.03
N ALA A 138 1.09 8.19 19.99
CA ALA A 138 -0.08 7.36 19.78
C ALA A 138 -1.30 8.18 19.32
N ALA A 139 -1.49 9.39 19.86
CA ALA A 139 -2.55 10.30 19.40
C ALA A 139 -2.35 10.73 17.94
N VAL A 140 -1.11 11.07 17.54
CA VAL A 140 -0.76 11.37 16.15
C VAL A 140 -1.05 10.18 15.25
N ALA A 141 -0.64 8.98 15.65
CA ALA A 141 -0.85 7.76 14.88
C ALA A 141 -2.35 7.42 14.73
N ARG A 142 -3.15 7.55 15.80
CA ARG A 142 -4.62 7.37 15.74
C ARG A 142 -5.27 8.38 14.78
N ALA A 143 -4.83 9.64 14.80
CA ALA A 143 -5.36 10.66 13.89
C ALA A 143 -5.04 10.34 12.43
N ALA A 144 -3.83 9.89 12.12
CA ALA A 144 -3.45 9.49 10.76
C ALA A 144 -4.24 8.26 10.28
N LYS A 145 -4.40 7.21 11.10
CA LYS A 145 -5.25 6.05 10.78
C LYS A 145 -6.70 6.47 10.49
N LYS A 146 -7.25 7.42 11.25
CA LYS A 146 -8.58 7.97 11.02
C LYS A 146 -8.69 8.73 9.69
N ARG A 147 -7.65 9.49 9.30
CA ARG A 147 -7.61 10.19 8.00
C ARG A 147 -7.58 9.20 6.82
N ILE A 148 -6.77 8.16 6.92
CA ILE A 148 -6.68 7.11 5.88
C ILE A 148 -8.05 6.44 5.70
N ASP A 149 -8.67 5.98 6.79
CA ASP A 149 -10.02 5.37 6.77
C ASP A 149 -11.07 6.32 6.16
N ALA A 150 -11.08 7.58 6.59
CA ALA A 150 -11.98 8.60 6.04
C ALA A 150 -11.77 8.82 4.53
N THR A 151 -10.54 8.65 4.02
CA THR A 151 -10.25 8.79 2.59
C THR A 151 -10.81 7.62 1.78
N PHE A 152 -10.67 6.38 2.24
CA PHE A 152 -11.32 5.24 1.61
C PHE A 152 -12.83 5.45 1.52
N ARG A 153 -13.47 5.82 2.64
CA ARG A 153 -14.93 6.09 2.68
C ARG A 153 -15.35 7.20 1.72
N ARG A 154 -14.58 8.28 1.68
CA ARG A 154 -14.85 9.42 0.78
C ARG A 154 -14.81 9.01 -0.69
N TYR A 155 -13.82 8.21 -1.12
CA TYR A 155 -13.74 7.76 -2.51
C TYR A 155 -14.86 6.78 -2.87
N ILE A 156 -15.25 5.90 -1.95
CA ILE A 156 -16.39 5.00 -2.13
C ILE A 156 -17.70 5.79 -2.23
N ALA A 157 -17.93 6.76 -1.34
CA ALA A 157 -19.12 7.60 -1.38
C ALA A 157 -19.19 8.45 -2.66
N ALA A 158 -18.05 9.01 -3.10
CA ALA A 158 -17.96 9.75 -4.35
C ALA A 158 -18.28 8.85 -5.56
N GLY A 159 -17.75 7.62 -5.57
CA GLY A 159 -18.03 6.65 -6.62
C GLY A 159 -19.48 6.17 -6.65
N THR A 160 -20.13 6.08 -5.50
CA THR A 160 -21.59 5.81 -5.43
C THR A 160 -22.38 7.00 -5.99
N ALA A 161 -21.98 8.23 -5.68
CA ALA A 161 -22.64 9.44 -6.14
C ALA A 161 -22.46 9.68 -7.66
N ASP A 162 -21.29 9.36 -8.23
CA ASP A 162 -21.00 9.50 -9.67
C ASP A 162 -21.42 8.25 -10.48
N GLY A 163 -21.96 7.23 -9.82
CA GLY A 163 -22.45 5.99 -10.46
C GLY A 163 -21.35 5.01 -10.89
N SER A 164 -20.08 5.26 -10.58
CA SER A 164 -18.98 4.35 -10.89
C SER A 164 -18.87 3.18 -9.92
N ILE A 165 -19.39 3.34 -8.70
CA ILE A 165 -19.52 2.30 -7.67
C ILE A 165 -21.00 2.01 -7.44
N ARG A 166 -21.37 0.72 -7.40
CA ARG A 166 -22.74 0.33 -7.05
C ARG A 166 -23.11 0.78 -5.64
N PRO A 167 -24.39 1.03 -5.33
CA PRO A 167 -24.83 1.42 -3.99
C PRO A 167 -24.33 0.43 -2.94
N CYS A 168 -23.62 0.93 -1.94
CA CYS A 168 -23.12 0.16 -0.81
C CYS A 168 -22.92 1.06 0.40
N ASP A 169 -22.76 0.46 1.59
CA ASP A 169 -22.33 1.19 2.78
C ASP A 169 -20.82 1.53 2.67
N PRO A 170 -20.43 2.83 2.59
CA PRO A 170 -19.02 3.21 2.44
C PRO A 170 -18.15 2.77 3.62
N LYS A 171 -18.70 2.66 4.83
CA LYS A 171 -17.96 2.23 6.01
C LYS A 171 -17.64 0.75 5.96
N LEU A 172 -18.63 -0.09 5.62
CA LEU A 172 -18.42 -1.54 5.54
C LEU A 172 -17.50 -1.90 4.37
N ALA A 173 -17.67 -1.25 3.22
CA ALA A 173 -16.80 -1.44 2.07
C ALA A 173 -15.35 -1.00 2.37
N ALA A 174 -15.15 0.15 3.02
CA ALA A 174 -13.83 0.60 3.45
C ALA A 174 -13.17 -0.38 4.44
N PHE A 175 -13.92 -0.93 5.40
CA PHE A 175 -13.39 -1.91 6.36
C PHE A 175 -12.98 -3.23 5.68
N ALA A 176 -13.78 -3.72 4.72
CA ALA A 176 -13.44 -4.93 3.97
C ALA A 176 -12.15 -4.74 3.16
N ILE A 177 -12.04 -3.61 2.44
CA ILE A 177 -10.86 -3.27 1.64
C ILE A 177 -9.64 -3.08 2.55
N ALA A 178 -9.73 -2.21 3.54
CA ALA A 178 -8.61 -1.90 4.43
C ALA A 178 -8.15 -3.14 5.23
N GLY A 179 -9.09 -3.99 5.66
CA GLY A 179 -8.78 -5.25 6.34
C GLY A 179 -7.94 -6.19 5.45
N ALA A 180 -8.35 -6.38 4.21
CA ALA A 180 -7.60 -7.20 3.25
C ALA A 180 -6.22 -6.62 2.95
N LEU A 181 -6.13 -5.29 2.73
CA LEU A 181 -4.86 -4.62 2.45
C LEU A 181 -3.90 -4.65 3.65
N ASN A 182 -4.40 -4.37 4.85
CA ASN A 182 -3.61 -4.39 6.07
C ASN A 182 -3.02 -5.78 6.35
N TRP A 183 -3.74 -6.84 5.96
CA TRP A 183 -3.26 -8.21 6.12
C TRP A 183 -2.00 -8.50 5.31
N ILE A 184 -1.77 -7.79 4.19
CA ILE A 184 -0.52 -7.91 3.39
C ILE A 184 0.70 -7.67 4.29
N GLY A 185 0.70 -6.63 5.14
CA GLY A 185 1.81 -6.32 6.04
C GLY A 185 2.13 -7.41 7.06
N HIS A 186 1.26 -8.42 7.25
CA HIS A 186 1.48 -9.54 8.15
C HIS A 186 2.10 -10.77 7.46
N TRP A 187 1.70 -11.04 6.21
CA TRP A 187 2.14 -12.27 5.53
C TRP A 187 3.17 -12.05 4.42
N TYR A 188 3.28 -10.84 3.88
CA TYR A 188 4.23 -10.56 2.81
C TYR A 188 5.66 -10.86 3.22
N ARG A 189 6.40 -11.49 2.32
CA ARG A 189 7.82 -11.82 2.45
C ARG A 189 8.58 -11.37 1.22
N ARG A 190 9.73 -10.73 1.42
CA ARG A 190 10.59 -10.24 0.31
C ARG A 190 11.19 -11.36 -0.53
N ASP A 191 11.37 -12.54 0.07
CA ASP A 191 11.87 -13.76 -0.56
C ASP A 191 10.75 -14.64 -1.13
N GLY A 192 9.50 -14.15 -1.14
CA GLY A 192 8.35 -14.81 -1.71
C GLY A 192 8.28 -14.71 -3.24
N GLU A 193 7.34 -15.46 -3.83
CA GLU A 193 7.17 -15.55 -5.30
C GLU A 193 6.62 -14.27 -5.93
N LEU A 194 5.82 -13.48 -5.17
CA LEU A 194 5.13 -12.29 -5.68
C LEU A 194 5.86 -11.01 -5.30
N SER A 195 6.07 -10.15 -6.27
CA SER A 195 6.55 -8.79 -6.06
C SER A 195 5.47 -7.88 -5.45
N PRO A 196 5.83 -6.75 -4.81
CA PRO A 196 4.85 -5.77 -4.33
C PRO A 196 3.90 -5.26 -5.41
N SER A 197 4.37 -5.13 -6.67
CA SER A 197 3.54 -4.69 -7.80
C SER A 197 2.50 -5.73 -8.18
N GLU A 198 2.89 -7.01 -8.31
CA GLU A 198 1.95 -8.09 -8.62
C GLU A 198 0.88 -8.24 -7.55
N ILE A 199 1.25 -8.12 -6.27
CA ILE A 199 0.29 -8.11 -5.16
C ILE A 199 -0.67 -6.91 -5.30
N ALA A 200 -0.16 -5.72 -5.62
CA ALA A 200 -0.97 -4.52 -5.77
C ALA A 200 -1.97 -4.65 -6.92
N ASP A 201 -1.54 -5.19 -8.07
CA ASP A 201 -2.40 -5.43 -9.23
C ASP A 201 -3.52 -6.42 -8.89
N GLU A 202 -3.19 -7.58 -8.32
CA GLU A 202 -4.15 -8.61 -7.93
C GLU A 202 -5.17 -8.11 -6.90
N PHE A 203 -4.71 -7.43 -5.85
CA PHE A 203 -5.61 -6.90 -4.82
C PHE A 203 -6.50 -5.79 -5.37
N THR A 204 -5.97 -4.94 -6.27
CA THR A 204 -6.75 -3.89 -6.91
C THR A 204 -7.92 -4.48 -7.69
N VAL A 205 -7.66 -5.46 -8.54
CA VAL A 205 -8.71 -6.13 -9.31
C VAL A 205 -9.74 -6.76 -8.37
N ARG A 206 -9.31 -7.65 -7.48
CA ARG A 206 -10.19 -8.42 -6.60
C ARG A 206 -11.05 -7.55 -5.68
N LEU A 207 -10.48 -6.47 -5.13
CA LEU A 207 -11.20 -5.62 -4.17
C LEU A 207 -12.09 -4.56 -4.81
N THR A 208 -11.85 -4.21 -6.09
CA THR A 208 -12.62 -3.15 -6.75
C THR A 208 -13.63 -3.65 -7.78
N GLU A 209 -13.44 -4.81 -8.41
CA GLU A 209 -14.40 -5.35 -9.37
C GLU A 209 -15.76 -5.66 -8.74
N GLY A 210 -15.77 -6.16 -7.50
CA GLY A 210 -16.99 -6.37 -6.74
C GLY A 210 -17.78 -5.09 -6.43
N LEU A 211 -17.17 -3.91 -6.55
CA LEU A 211 -17.79 -2.60 -6.33
C LEU A 211 -18.13 -1.88 -7.63
N ALA A 212 -17.48 -2.24 -8.75
CA ALA A 212 -17.68 -1.60 -10.02
C ALA A 212 -19.09 -1.79 -10.54
N THR A 213 -19.67 -0.74 -11.13
CA THR A 213 -20.92 -0.83 -11.89
C THR A 213 -20.60 -1.47 -13.25
N GLU A 214 -21.28 -2.55 -13.62
CA GLU A 214 -21.12 -3.14 -14.94
C GLU A 214 -21.55 -2.13 -16.01
N SER A 215 -20.69 -1.89 -17.01
CA SER A 215 -21.08 -1.08 -18.16
C SER A 215 -22.23 -1.78 -18.88
N ARG A 216 -23.32 -1.06 -19.23
CA ARG A 216 -24.46 -1.57 -19.99
C ARG A 216 -24.06 -2.36 -21.22
N GLN A 217 -22.90 -2.09 -21.82
CA GLN A 217 -22.35 -2.81 -22.97
C GLN A 217 -21.91 -4.26 -22.66
N GLN A 218 -21.61 -4.61 -21.44
CA GLN A 218 -21.26 -5.98 -21.05
C GLN A 218 -22.51 -6.81 -20.70
N MET A 219 -23.59 -6.20 -20.26
CA MET A 219 -24.85 -6.89 -19.97
C MET A 219 -25.51 -7.44 -21.25
N THR A 220 -25.36 -6.77 -22.41
CA THR A 220 -25.93 -7.23 -23.69
C THR A 220 -25.19 -8.44 -24.28
N LYS A 221 -23.96 -8.73 -23.84
CA LYS A 221 -23.21 -9.94 -24.29
C LYS A 221 -23.50 -11.19 -23.48
N LYS A 222 -24.21 -11.08 -22.35
CA LYS A 222 -24.51 -12.19 -21.43
C LYS A 222 -25.95 -12.68 -21.52
N THR A 223 -26.71 -12.36 -22.61
CA THR A 223 -28.03 -12.96 -22.82
C THR A 223 -27.81 -14.46 -23.08
N PRO A 224 -28.36 -15.37 -22.29
CA PRO A 224 -28.21 -16.79 -22.51
C PRO A 224 -28.92 -17.13 -23.84
N ARG A 225 -28.18 -17.69 -24.77
CA ARG A 225 -28.75 -18.26 -25.99
C ARG A 225 -29.83 -19.27 -25.57
N ALA A 226 -31.08 -18.96 -25.88
CA ALA A 226 -32.23 -19.84 -25.64
C ALA A 226 -31.92 -21.26 -26.13
N PRO A 227 -32.27 -22.32 -25.39
CA PRO A 227 -31.99 -23.67 -25.80
C PRO A 227 -32.73 -23.94 -27.13
N GLN A 228 -31.99 -24.25 -28.19
CA GLN A 228 -32.53 -24.70 -29.45
C GLN A 228 -33.36 -25.95 -29.19
N ARG A 229 -34.69 -25.87 -29.35
CA ARG A 229 -35.59 -27.02 -29.34
C ARG A 229 -35.09 -27.99 -30.44
N ARG A 230 -34.56 -29.11 -30.05
CA ARG A 230 -34.32 -30.27 -30.93
C ARG A 230 -35.66 -30.73 -31.46
N ASN A 231 -35.90 -30.44 -32.74
CA ASN A 231 -37.06 -30.95 -33.50
C ASN A 231 -36.79 -32.43 -33.76
N SER A 232 -37.31 -33.31 -32.91
CA SER A 232 -37.31 -34.73 -33.12
C SER A 232 -38.37 -35.05 -34.18
N GLY A 233 -37.94 -35.11 -35.44
CA GLY A 233 -38.77 -35.58 -36.54
C GLY A 233 -39.32 -36.97 -36.28
N ARG A 234 -40.61 -37.04 -36.06
CA ARG A 234 -41.42 -38.26 -36.01
C ARG A 234 -41.54 -38.79 -37.45
N LYS A 235 -40.75 -39.80 -37.82
CA LYS A 235 -40.98 -40.62 -39.00
C LYS A 235 -42.17 -41.54 -38.73
N ALA A 236 -43.29 -41.30 -39.38
CA ALA A 236 -44.38 -42.24 -39.51
C ALA A 236 -43.95 -43.38 -40.46
N ALA A 237 -43.93 -44.58 -39.97
CA ALA A 237 -43.78 -45.78 -40.78
C ALA A 237 -45.08 -46.55 -40.74
N GLY A 238 -45.55 -46.86 -41.96
CA GLY A 238 -46.87 -47.36 -42.34
C GLY A 238 -47.18 -48.78 -41.90
N LYS A 239 -48.42 -48.96 -41.80
CA LYS A 239 -49.22 -50.16 -41.53
C LYS A 239 -49.09 -51.18 -42.68
N LYS A 240 -48.73 -52.39 -42.40
CA LYS A 240 -49.13 -53.55 -43.26
C LYS A 240 -49.75 -54.62 -42.37
N ARG A 241 -51.03 -54.92 -42.75
CA ARG A 241 -51.83 -56.04 -42.27
C ARG A 241 -51.41 -57.32 -43.03
N THR A 242 -51.39 -58.42 -42.41
CA THR A 242 -51.79 -59.80 -42.82
C THR A 242 -51.65 -60.61 -41.51
N GLY A 243 -52.58 -61.37 -41.03
CA GLY A 243 -53.59 -62.22 -41.60
C GLY A 243 -53.33 -63.64 -41.16
N GLY A 244 -54.27 -64.29 -40.47
CA GLY A 244 -54.30 -65.74 -40.26
C GLY A 244 -53.63 -66.26 -38.99
N GLY A 245 -54.28 -66.96 -38.10
CA GLY A 245 -55.21 -68.01 -38.15
C GLY A 245 -54.94 -69.07 -37.11
N THR A 246 -55.96 -69.45 -36.35
CA THR A 246 -56.27 -70.76 -35.77
C THR A 246 -55.23 -71.45 -34.85
N ARG A 247 -55.48 -71.64 -33.65
CA ARG A 247 -56.16 -72.67 -32.80
C ARG A 247 -56.07 -72.35 -31.34
#